data_097297f3263dfd14e1ee6225f0cdbd38
#
_entry.id   097297f3263dfd14e1ee6225f0cdbd38
#
_cell.length_a   1.000
_cell.length_b   1.000
_cell.length_c   1.000
_cell.angle_alpha   90.00
_cell.angle_beta   90.00
_cell.angle_gamma   90.00
#
_symmetry.space_group_name_H-M   'P 1'
#
loop_
_entity.id
_entity.type
_entity.pdbx_description
1 polymer ?
#
loop_
_entity_poly.entity_id
_entity_poly.type
_entity_poly.pdbx_seq_one_letter_code
_entity_poly.pdbx_strand_id
1 'polypeptide(L)'
;MELVGGEERGLDETAVSIVVDNRSMLCARGILRLMRAMVEVAPAGVVKVLSSDEAAEHDYPAWCRATGHRFLGHHREADARWGSLIVSFVKKRTGQRGA
;
A
#
# COMPACT_ATOMS: atom_id res chain seq x y z
N MET A 1 -20.73 10.11 -9.28
CA MET A 1 -20.58 9.63 -9.23
C MET A 1 -20.23 9.03 -9.20
N GLU A 2 -19.87 9.06 -9.09
CA GLU A 2 -19.50 8.52 -8.97
C GLU A 2 -19.15 7.73 -9.09
N LEU A 3 -19.08 7.55 -9.09
CA LEU A 3 -18.76 6.80 -9.09
C LEU A 3 -18.32 6.12 -9.47
N VAL A 4 -18.98 6.52 -10.00
CA VAL A 4 -18.18 5.80 -10.49
C VAL A 4 -17.03 5.48 -9.92
N GLY A 5 -16.56 6.17 -9.79
CA GLY A 5 -15.42 5.82 -9.05
C GLY A 5 -15.63 4.70 -8.13
N GLY A 6 -16.76 4.19 -8.10
CA GLY A 6 -17.05 3.18 -7.13
C GLY A 6 -16.11 2.01 -7.17
N GLU A 7 -15.70 1.61 -8.32
CA GLU A 7 -14.85 0.44 -8.41
C GLU A 7 -13.48 0.71 -7.86
N GLU A 8 -13.13 1.92 -7.65
CA GLU A 8 -11.88 2.22 -7.03
C GLU A 8 -11.95 2.33 -5.54
N ARG A 9 -13.01 1.86 -4.98
CA ARG A 9 -13.17 2.01 -3.55
C ARG A 9 -12.08 1.47 -2.74
N GLY A 10 -11.41 0.42 -3.17
CA GLY A 10 -10.28 -0.09 -2.45
C GLY A 10 -9.15 0.90 -2.38
N LEU A 11 -9.16 1.89 -3.24
CA LEU A 11 -8.12 2.91 -3.32
C LEU A 11 -8.60 4.25 -2.81
N ASP A 12 -9.68 4.26 -2.06
CA ASP A 12 -10.24 5.49 -1.52
C ASP A 12 -9.32 6.08 -0.47
N GLU A 13 -8.79 7.23 -0.76
CA GLU A 13 -7.81 7.84 0.12
C GLU A 13 -8.40 8.36 1.42
N THR A 14 -9.71 8.56 1.48
CA THR A 14 -10.31 9.00 2.73
C THR A 14 -10.27 7.90 3.78
N ALA A 15 -10.05 6.66 3.38
CA ALA A 15 -9.94 5.55 4.32
C ALA A 15 -8.52 5.25 4.76
N VAL A 16 -7.54 6.03 4.29
CA VAL A 16 -6.14 5.77 4.60
C VAL A 16 -5.82 6.19 6.03
N SER A 17 -5.20 5.29 6.77
CA SER A 17 -4.79 5.55 8.15
C SER A 17 -3.38 6.11 8.23
N ILE A 18 -2.47 5.59 7.41
CA ILE A 18 -1.06 5.97 7.44
C ILE A 18 -0.54 6.03 6.01
N VAL A 19 0.32 7.01 5.75
CA VAL A 19 1.01 7.10 4.47
C VAL A 19 2.48 6.77 4.72
N VAL A 20 3.01 5.80 3.98
CA VAL A 20 4.42 5.43 4.03
C VAL A 20 5.08 5.98 2.78
N ASP A 21 6.05 6.86 2.96
CA ASP A 21 6.76 7.48 1.85
C ASP A 21 8.05 6.72 1.60
N ASN A 22 8.02 5.84 0.62
CA ASN A 22 9.18 5.03 0.23
C ASN A 22 9.84 5.55 -1.05
N ARG A 23 9.58 6.80 -1.41
CA ARG A 23 10.25 7.37 -2.57
C ARG A 23 11.74 7.40 -2.32
N SER A 24 12.50 7.15 -3.37
CA SER A 24 13.96 7.05 -3.37
C SER A 24 14.51 5.81 -2.68
N MET A 25 13.65 4.87 -2.27
CA MET A 25 14.10 3.64 -1.64
C MET A 25 13.94 2.45 -2.56
N LEU A 26 14.86 1.50 -2.44
CA LEU A 26 14.66 0.20 -3.07
C LEU A 26 13.51 -0.51 -2.38
N CYS A 27 12.80 -1.35 -3.13
CA CYS A 27 11.60 -1.97 -2.62
C CYS A 27 11.85 -2.84 -1.38
N ALA A 28 12.99 -3.52 -1.32
CA ALA A 28 13.30 -4.35 -0.16
C ALA A 28 13.33 -3.53 1.13
N ARG A 29 13.91 -2.34 1.08
CA ARG A 29 13.91 -1.47 2.26
C ARG A 29 12.52 -0.91 2.52
N GLY A 30 11.79 -0.61 1.45
CA GLY A 30 10.43 -0.10 1.58
C GLY A 30 9.51 -1.08 2.29
N ILE A 31 9.71 -2.38 2.06
CA ILE A 31 8.90 -3.40 2.73
C ILE A 31 9.14 -3.36 4.23
N LEU A 32 10.37 -3.12 4.68
CA LEU A 32 10.62 -3.01 6.11
C LEU A 32 9.85 -1.84 6.72
N ARG A 33 9.78 -0.73 6.01
CA ARG A 33 9.00 0.40 6.50
C ARG A 33 7.52 0.10 6.52
N LEU A 34 7.05 -0.62 5.50
CA LEU A 34 5.65 -1.03 5.47
C LEU A 34 5.34 -1.96 6.64
N MET A 35 6.23 -2.90 6.95
CA MET A 35 6.04 -3.79 8.08
C MET A 35 5.84 -3.00 9.38
N ARG A 36 6.66 -1.97 9.59
CA ARG A 36 6.54 -1.16 10.79
C ARG A 36 5.21 -0.44 10.86
N ALA A 37 4.77 0.12 9.72
CA ALA A 37 3.49 0.80 9.68
C ALA A 37 2.35 -0.16 9.98
N MET A 38 2.45 -1.40 9.48
CA MET A 38 1.39 -2.37 9.72
C MET A 38 1.29 -2.78 11.18
N VAL A 39 2.37 -2.68 11.93
CA VAL A 39 2.31 -2.94 13.36
C VAL A 39 1.48 -1.86 14.06
N GLU A 40 1.62 -0.62 13.61
CA GLU A 40 1.00 0.51 14.29
C GLU A 40 -0.44 0.75 13.90
N VAL A 41 -0.82 0.36 12.69
CA VAL A 41 -2.17 0.63 12.23
C VAL A 41 -3.15 -0.36 12.87
N ALA A 42 -4.39 0.09 13.10
CA ALA A 42 -5.41 -0.77 13.68
C ALA A 42 -5.82 -1.84 12.67
N PRO A 43 -6.34 -2.99 13.15
CA PRO A 43 -6.85 -4.01 12.25
C PRO A 43 -7.86 -3.40 11.27
N ALA A 44 -7.81 -3.83 10.03
CA ALA A 44 -8.62 -3.31 8.93
C ALA A 44 -8.24 -1.90 8.51
N GLY A 45 -7.24 -1.28 9.15
CA GLY A 45 -6.73 0.00 8.70
C GLY A 45 -5.98 -0.12 7.38
N VAL A 46 -5.90 0.96 6.66
CA VAL A 46 -5.32 0.98 5.32
C VAL A 46 -4.06 1.83 5.32
N VAL A 47 -3.01 1.29 4.75
CA VAL A 47 -1.74 2.00 4.58
C VAL A 47 -1.55 2.31 3.10
N LYS A 48 -1.28 3.57 2.79
CA LYS A 48 -0.94 4.01 1.45
C LYS A 48 0.57 4.12 1.35
N VAL A 49 1.15 3.49 0.32
CA VAL A 49 2.60 3.47 0.15
C VAL A 49 2.96 4.15 -1.15
N LEU A 50 3.85 5.12 -1.08
CA LEU A 50 4.37 5.81 -2.25
C LEU A 50 5.73 5.21 -2.57
N SER A 51 5.90 4.68 -3.80
CA SER A 51 7.14 4.00 -4.18
C SER A 51 7.65 4.54 -5.50
N SER A 52 8.95 4.75 -5.59
CA SER A 52 9.59 5.11 -6.85
C SER A 52 10.26 3.90 -7.52
N ASP A 53 10.31 2.76 -6.86
CA ASP A 53 10.88 1.53 -7.39
C ASP A 53 9.76 0.70 -8.02
N GLU A 54 9.90 0.41 -9.32
CA GLU A 54 8.84 -0.32 -10.04
C GLU A 54 8.63 -1.73 -9.52
N ALA A 55 9.61 -2.30 -8.83
CA ALA A 55 9.45 -3.61 -8.24
C ALA A 55 8.30 -3.65 -7.26
N ALA A 56 7.85 -2.50 -6.75
CA ALA A 56 6.72 -2.44 -5.84
C ALA A 56 5.46 -3.07 -6.44
N GLU A 57 5.32 -3.04 -7.75
CA GLU A 57 4.14 -3.63 -8.40
C GLU A 57 4.03 -5.13 -8.15
N HIS A 58 5.17 -5.79 -7.97
CA HIS A 58 5.20 -7.23 -7.74
C HIS A 58 5.44 -7.55 -6.26
N ASP A 59 6.29 -6.78 -5.61
CA ASP A 59 6.78 -7.14 -4.29
C ASP A 59 5.72 -6.91 -3.21
N TYR A 60 4.95 -5.84 -3.31
CA TYR A 60 3.94 -5.59 -2.28
C TYR A 60 2.80 -6.60 -2.34
N PRO A 61 2.25 -6.93 -3.52
CA PRO A 61 1.25 -8.01 -3.55
C PRO A 61 1.80 -9.34 -3.04
N ALA A 62 3.04 -9.67 -3.38
CA ALA A 62 3.65 -10.91 -2.92
C ALA A 62 3.81 -10.92 -1.40
N TRP A 63 4.24 -9.79 -0.85
CA TRP A 63 4.40 -9.66 0.59
C TRP A 63 3.05 -9.79 1.30
N CYS A 64 2.01 -9.22 0.73
CA CYS A 64 0.67 -9.34 1.31
C CYS A 64 0.20 -10.79 1.33
N ARG A 65 0.46 -11.54 0.24
CA ARG A 65 0.12 -12.95 0.21
C ARG A 65 0.87 -13.72 1.28
N ALA A 66 2.14 -13.39 1.49
CA ALA A 66 2.96 -14.09 2.46
C ALA A 66 2.56 -13.79 3.91
N THR A 67 2.04 -12.61 4.17
CA THR A 67 1.76 -12.16 5.54
C THR A 67 0.28 -12.21 5.90
N GLY A 68 -0.59 -12.41 4.93
CA GLY A 68 -2.02 -12.42 5.20
C GLY A 68 -2.68 -11.05 5.17
N HIS A 69 -1.94 -10.00 4.94
CA HIS A 69 -2.54 -8.69 4.73
C HIS A 69 -3.19 -8.65 3.35
N ARG A 70 -4.10 -7.73 3.16
CA ARG A 70 -4.85 -7.66 1.92
C ARG A 70 -4.28 -6.55 1.03
N PHE A 71 -3.88 -6.92 -0.19
CA PHE A 71 -3.46 -5.94 -1.16
C PHE A 71 -4.70 -5.41 -1.88
N LEU A 72 -5.00 -4.13 -1.70
CA LEU A 72 -6.19 -3.55 -2.27
C LEU A 72 -6.00 -3.13 -3.72
N GLY A 73 -4.77 -2.83 -4.10
CA GLY A 73 -4.49 -2.41 -5.45
C GLY A 73 -3.44 -1.32 -5.49
N HIS A 74 -3.09 -0.94 -6.71
CA HIS A 74 -2.16 0.17 -6.90
C HIS A 74 -2.51 0.91 -8.16
N HIS A 75 -1.98 2.13 -8.27
CA HIS A 75 -2.05 2.89 -9.51
C HIS A 75 -0.74 3.65 -9.67
N ARG A 76 -0.54 4.23 -10.85
CA ARG A 76 0.64 5.05 -11.12
C ARG A 76 0.24 6.51 -11.16
N GLU A 77 1.13 7.35 -10.65
CA GLU A 77 0.96 8.80 -10.71
C GLU A 77 2.19 9.41 -11.34
N ALA A 78 2.00 10.38 -12.23
CA ALA A 78 3.11 11.11 -12.80
C ALA A 78 3.79 11.92 -11.71
N ASP A 79 5.12 11.98 -11.78
CA ASP A 79 5.89 12.71 -10.79
C ASP A 79 7.07 13.38 -11.49
N ALA A 80 7.23 14.69 -11.25
CA ALA A 80 8.26 15.46 -11.94
C ALA A 80 9.66 14.98 -11.59
N ARG A 81 9.86 14.48 -10.36
CA ARG A 81 11.18 14.07 -9.92
C ARG A 81 11.50 12.63 -10.27
N TRP A 82 10.51 11.75 -10.16
CA TRP A 82 10.75 10.31 -10.31
C TRP A 82 10.21 9.73 -11.59
N GLY A 83 9.57 10.55 -12.43
CA GLY A 83 8.91 10.11 -13.64
C GLY A 83 7.53 9.57 -13.35
N SER A 84 7.46 8.55 -12.54
CA SER A 84 6.17 8.06 -12.04
C SER A 84 6.37 7.41 -10.69
N LEU A 85 5.30 7.39 -9.93
CA LEU A 85 5.26 6.71 -8.65
C LEU A 85 4.26 5.58 -8.73
N ILE A 86 4.53 4.52 -7.96
CA ILE A 86 3.56 3.46 -7.74
C ILE A 86 2.92 3.72 -6.39
N VAL A 87 1.61 3.90 -6.38
CA VAL A 87 0.86 4.20 -5.18
C VAL A 87 0.08 2.96 -4.82
N SER A 88 0.46 2.31 -3.72
CA SER A 88 -0.10 1.02 -3.33
C SER A 88 -0.93 1.16 -2.07
N PHE A 89 -1.96 0.34 -1.94
CA PHE A 89 -2.86 0.38 -0.79
C PHE A 89 -2.92 -1.02 -0.18
N VAL A 90 -2.60 -1.10 1.11
CA VAL A 90 -2.55 -2.37 1.83
C VAL A 90 -3.45 -2.27 3.05
N LYS A 91 -4.32 -3.25 3.22
CA LYS A 91 -5.23 -3.29 4.35
C LYS A 91 -4.72 -4.31 5.37
N LYS A 92 -4.63 -3.91 6.62
CA LYS A 92 -4.16 -4.81 7.65
C LYS A 92 -5.17 -5.92 7.87
N ARG A 93 -4.68 -7.14 7.98
CA ARG A 93 -5.54 -8.29 8.27
C ARG A 93 -6.25 -8.08 9.59
N THR A 94 -7.44 -8.64 9.69
CA THR A 94 -8.26 -8.47 10.88
C THR A 94 -8.21 -9.66 11.81
N GLY A 95 -7.83 -10.78 11.28
CA GLY A 95 -7.87 -11.97 12.06
C GLY A 95 -6.86 -11.98 13.15
N GLN A 96 -7.06 -12.70 13.86
CA GLN A 96 -6.19 -12.88 14.75
C GLN A 96 -5.57 -14.10 14.74
N ARG A 97 -5.58 -14.49 14.47
CA ARG A 97 -5.17 -15.29 14.46
C ARG A 97 -4.48 -15.43 14.48
N GLY A 98 -4.49 -15.55 14.76
CA GLY A 98 -4.08 -15.50 14.99
C GLY A 98 -3.41 -15.42 14.78
N ALA A 99 -3.33 -15.41 14.73
CA ALA A 99 -2.90 -15.21 14.84
C ALA A 99 -2.75 -15.09 14.71
#